data_9bde71070939a50d724ff4d972f817f5
#
_entry.id   9bde71070939a50d724ff4d972f817f5
#
_cell.length_a   1.000
_cell.length_b   1.000
_cell.length_c   1.000
_cell.angle_alpha   90.00
_cell.angle_beta   90.00
_cell.angle_gamma   90.00
#
_symmetry.space_group_name_H-M   'P 1'
#
loop_
_entity.id
_entity.type
_entity.pdbx_description
1 polymer ?
#
loop_
_entity_poly.entity_id
_entity_poly.type
_entity_poly.pdbx_seq_one_letter_code
_entity_poly.pdbx_strand_id
1 'polypeptide(L)'
;MAAESQLNPTQPVNQQIYRILRRDIVHCLIPPGTPLSEKEVSVRFAVSRQPVREAFIKLAENGLIQIRPQRGSYVNKISLSQVRNGCFVRQAIECAVVRRAAGMINEEQLYQLEQNLHQQRIAVDRQQLNDFFLLDDEFHQKLSIIADCQLAWETVENIKAAINRVRYMSLDHVTSPEMLLRQHHEIFTALEKRDAEAVEKAMSIHLHEISESVLLIRQENRDWFSEE
;
A
#
# COMPACT_ATOMS: atom_id res chain seq x y z
N MET A 1 -15.16 -17.47 -3.90
CA MET A 1 -14.37 -17.81 -5.09
C MET A 1 -14.00 -16.50 -5.75
N ALA A 2 -12.73 -16.08 -5.66
CA ALA A 2 -12.26 -14.87 -6.34
C ALA A 2 -12.43 -15.05 -7.85
N ALA A 3 -12.96 -14.02 -8.52
CA ALA A 3 -13.10 -14.01 -9.97
C ALA A 3 -11.76 -14.42 -10.61
N GLU A 4 -11.81 -15.38 -11.54
CA GLU A 4 -10.68 -15.75 -12.36
C GLU A 4 -10.18 -14.48 -13.06
N SER A 5 -9.06 -13.96 -12.59
CA SER A 5 -8.42 -12.80 -13.22
C SER A 5 -7.83 -13.30 -14.53
N GLN A 6 -8.56 -13.11 -15.63
CA GLN A 6 -8.02 -13.38 -16.97
C GLN A 6 -6.80 -12.48 -17.18
N LEU A 7 -5.66 -13.10 -17.53
CA LEU A 7 -4.45 -12.36 -17.83
C LEU A 7 -4.63 -11.61 -19.16
N ASN A 8 -4.19 -10.34 -19.19
CA ASN A 8 -4.19 -9.54 -20.40
C ASN A 8 -3.03 -9.99 -21.31
N PRO A 9 -3.29 -10.49 -22.54
CA PRO A 9 -2.25 -11.00 -23.43
C PRO A 9 -1.24 -9.93 -23.90
N THR A 10 -1.57 -8.63 -23.74
CA THR A 10 -0.69 -7.53 -24.16
C THR A 10 0.33 -7.11 -23.10
N GLN A 11 0.25 -7.68 -21.87
CA GLN A 11 1.15 -7.34 -20.77
C GLN A 11 2.00 -8.54 -20.35
N PRO A 12 3.23 -8.33 -19.83
CA PRO A 12 4.07 -9.43 -19.34
C PRO A 12 3.36 -10.25 -18.27
N VAL A 13 3.30 -11.56 -18.47
CA VAL A 13 2.55 -12.51 -17.61
C VAL A 13 3.08 -12.49 -16.17
N ASN A 14 4.40 -12.51 -15.98
CA ASN A 14 5.03 -12.48 -14.67
C ASN A 14 4.67 -11.22 -13.86
N GLN A 15 4.57 -10.07 -14.51
CA GLN A 15 4.17 -8.81 -13.85
C GLN A 15 2.71 -8.83 -13.42
N GLN A 16 1.83 -9.43 -14.22
CA GLN A 16 0.42 -9.56 -13.88
C GLN A 16 0.22 -10.50 -12.68
N ILE A 17 0.88 -11.67 -12.70
CA ILE A 17 0.86 -12.62 -11.60
C ILE A 17 1.39 -11.98 -10.32
N TYR A 18 2.53 -11.25 -10.40
CA TYR A 18 3.07 -10.50 -9.28
C TYR A 18 2.05 -9.52 -8.71
N ARG A 19 1.40 -8.69 -9.55
CA ARG A 19 0.42 -7.69 -9.10
C ARG A 19 -0.79 -8.34 -8.42
N ILE A 20 -1.32 -9.44 -9.00
CA ILE A 20 -2.46 -10.14 -8.44
C ILE A 20 -2.10 -10.77 -7.08
N LEU A 21 -0.99 -11.50 -7.00
CA LEU A 21 -0.57 -12.14 -5.75
C LEU A 21 -0.19 -11.09 -4.69
N ARG A 22 0.49 -10.00 -5.09
CA ARG A 22 0.79 -8.88 -4.18
C ARG A 22 -0.50 -8.31 -3.57
N ARG A 23 -1.49 -8.02 -4.40
CA ARG A 23 -2.82 -7.57 -3.95
C ARG A 23 -3.46 -8.59 -3.00
N ASP A 24 -3.52 -9.85 -3.40
CA ASP A 24 -4.16 -10.91 -2.61
C ASP A 24 -3.47 -11.08 -1.24
N ILE A 25 -2.14 -10.90 -1.15
CA ILE A 25 -1.36 -10.94 0.10
C ILE A 25 -1.59 -9.67 0.93
N VAL A 26 -1.56 -8.48 0.31
CA VAL A 26 -1.77 -7.20 1.00
C VAL A 26 -3.18 -7.11 1.59
N HIS A 27 -4.19 -7.59 0.86
CA HIS A 27 -5.57 -7.64 1.32
C HIS A 27 -5.86 -8.84 2.23
N CYS A 28 -4.83 -9.59 2.64
CA CYS A 28 -4.95 -10.78 3.48
C CYS A 28 -5.90 -11.86 2.95
N LEU A 29 -6.24 -11.84 1.66
CA LEU A 29 -6.95 -12.93 0.97
C LEU A 29 -6.09 -14.20 0.92
N ILE A 30 -4.76 -14.03 0.92
CA ILE A 30 -3.77 -15.06 1.20
C ILE A 30 -3.11 -14.69 2.54
N PRO A 31 -3.52 -15.31 3.65
CA PRO A 31 -3.07 -14.90 4.98
C PRO A 31 -1.56 -15.12 5.21
N PRO A 32 -0.95 -14.37 6.15
CA PRO A 32 0.41 -14.62 6.61
C PRO A 32 0.61 -16.09 7.06
N GLY A 33 1.75 -16.68 6.71
CA GLY A 33 2.07 -18.08 7.00
C GLY A 33 1.53 -19.10 5.99
N THR A 34 0.67 -18.70 5.05
CA THR A 34 0.10 -19.59 4.04
C THR A 34 1.20 -20.11 3.10
N PRO A 35 1.25 -21.45 2.84
CA PRO A 35 2.12 -22.00 1.82
C PRO A 35 1.65 -21.59 0.42
N LEU A 36 2.60 -21.28 -0.46
CA LEU A 36 2.37 -20.96 -1.86
C LEU A 36 3.10 -21.95 -2.76
N SER A 37 2.37 -22.51 -3.73
CA SER A 37 2.91 -23.49 -4.69
C SER A 37 3.00 -22.90 -6.09
N GLU A 38 4.21 -22.87 -6.67
CA GLU A 38 4.40 -22.48 -8.09
C GLU A 38 3.51 -23.33 -9.02
N LYS A 39 3.30 -24.62 -8.69
CA LYS A 39 2.45 -25.52 -9.48
C LYS A 39 0.99 -25.10 -9.43
N GLU A 40 0.46 -24.85 -8.23
CA GLU A 40 -0.95 -24.45 -8.07
C GLU A 40 -1.23 -23.10 -8.72
N VAL A 41 -0.33 -22.13 -8.54
CA VAL A 41 -0.44 -20.81 -9.18
C VAL A 41 -0.35 -20.93 -10.70
N SER A 42 0.55 -21.80 -11.24
CA SER A 42 0.64 -22.00 -12.70
C SER A 42 -0.64 -22.64 -13.28
N VAL A 43 -1.27 -23.55 -12.54
CA VAL A 43 -2.58 -24.12 -12.91
C VAL A 43 -3.69 -23.06 -12.83
N ARG A 44 -3.74 -22.26 -11.74
CA ARG A 44 -4.74 -21.20 -11.54
C ARG A 44 -4.76 -20.20 -12.72
N PHE A 45 -3.58 -19.84 -13.25
CA PHE A 45 -3.46 -18.87 -14.34
C PHE A 45 -3.30 -19.48 -15.73
N ALA A 46 -3.32 -20.80 -15.86
CA ALA A 46 -3.11 -21.55 -17.10
C ALA A 46 -1.79 -21.15 -17.82
N VAL A 47 -0.69 -21.02 -17.07
CA VAL A 47 0.64 -20.63 -17.58
C VAL A 47 1.72 -21.65 -17.20
N SER A 48 2.90 -21.55 -17.82
CA SER A 48 4.08 -22.32 -17.38
C SER A 48 4.57 -21.86 -15.99
N ARG A 49 5.42 -22.66 -15.33
CA ARG A 49 5.96 -22.31 -14.01
C ARG A 49 6.97 -21.16 -14.03
N GLN A 50 7.60 -20.89 -15.19
CA GLN A 50 8.66 -19.88 -15.27
C GLN A 50 8.17 -18.45 -14.89
N PRO A 51 7.10 -17.88 -15.51
CA PRO A 51 6.60 -16.56 -15.11
C PRO A 51 6.09 -16.52 -13.66
N VAL A 52 5.62 -17.64 -13.11
CA VAL A 52 5.23 -17.73 -11.69
C VAL A 52 6.45 -17.63 -10.78
N ARG A 53 7.55 -18.33 -11.12
CA ARG A 53 8.80 -18.27 -10.38
C ARG A 53 9.39 -16.85 -10.36
N GLU A 54 9.35 -16.15 -11.50
CA GLU A 54 9.78 -14.75 -11.58
C GLU A 54 8.93 -13.83 -10.69
N ALA A 55 7.61 -14.04 -10.68
CA ALA A 55 6.70 -13.31 -9.79
C ALA A 55 7.01 -13.63 -8.30
N PHE A 56 7.31 -14.87 -7.95
CA PHE A 56 7.68 -15.27 -6.59
C PHE A 56 8.99 -14.64 -6.15
N ILE A 57 10.00 -14.59 -7.01
CA ILE A 57 11.28 -13.92 -6.72
C ILE A 57 11.01 -12.45 -6.38
N LYS A 58 10.21 -11.76 -7.20
CA LYS A 58 9.86 -10.34 -6.95
C LYS A 58 9.04 -10.14 -5.68
N LEU A 59 8.12 -11.06 -5.34
CA LEU A 59 7.40 -11.04 -4.07
C LEU A 59 8.35 -11.24 -2.87
N ALA A 60 9.37 -12.09 -3.02
CA ALA A 60 10.36 -12.32 -1.98
C ALA A 60 11.31 -11.11 -1.79
N GLU A 61 11.74 -10.48 -2.88
CA GLU A 61 12.52 -9.22 -2.84
C GLU A 61 11.75 -8.10 -2.11
N ASN A 62 10.43 -8.05 -2.27
CA ASN A 62 9.57 -7.10 -1.56
C ASN A 62 9.16 -7.58 -0.14
N GLY A 63 9.74 -8.67 0.37
CA GLY A 63 9.48 -9.16 1.72
C GLY A 63 8.08 -9.74 1.96
N LEU A 64 7.29 -10.00 0.90
CA LEU A 64 5.93 -10.53 1.03
C LEU A 64 5.90 -12.04 1.21
N ILE A 65 6.85 -12.76 0.62
CA ILE A 65 7.00 -14.20 0.77
C ILE A 65 8.44 -14.59 1.13
N GLN A 66 8.61 -15.77 1.68
CA GLN A 66 9.90 -16.42 1.87
C GLN A 66 9.98 -17.68 1.01
N ILE A 67 11.01 -17.76 0.15
CA ILE A 67 11.32 -18.97 -0.62
C ILE A 67 12.32 -19.80 0.20
N ARG A 68 11.89 -20.98 0.67
CA ARG A 68 12.74 -21.91 1.44
C ARG A 68 13.21 -23.03 0.52
N PRO A 69 14.52 -23.17 0.28
CA PRO A 69 15.04 -24.26 -0.55
C PRO A 69 14.48 -25.62 -0.12
N GLN A 70 13.95 -26.39 -1.05
CA GLN A 70 13.34 -27.71 -0.85
C GLN A 70 12.13 -27.79 0.11
N ARG A 71 11.71 -26.66 0.70
CA ARG A 71 10.60 -26.59 1.67
C ARG A 71 9.42 -25.77 1.20
N GLY A 72 9.50 -25.19 -0.01
CA GLY A 72 8.43 -24.38 -0.60
C GLY A 72 8.51 -22.90 -0.29
N SER A 73 7.50 -22.18 -0.74
CA SER A 73 7.36 -20.74 -0.50
C SER A 73 6.20 -20.47 0.47
N TYR A 74 6.33 -19.45 1.29
CA TYR A 74 5.33 -19.10 2.31
C TYR A 74 5.14 -17.59 2.35
N VAL A 75 3.89 -17.14 2.58
CA VAL A 75 3.61 -15.73 2.86
C VAL A 75 4.27 -15.35 4.19
N ASN A 76 5.08 -14.30 4.20
CA ASN A 76 5.75 -13.85 5.42
C ASN A 76 4.75 -13.38 6.47
N LYS A 77 5.00 -13.73 7.73
CA LYS A 77 4.35 -13.09 8.87
C LYS A 77 4.72 -11.60 8.93
N ILE A 78 3.86 -10.81 9.54
CA ILE A 78 4.06 -9.37 9.69
C ILE A 78 5.05 -9.14 10.85
N SER A 79 6.17 -8.50 10.58
CA SER A 79 7.12 -8.09 11.63
C SER A 79 6.75 -6.70 12.15
N LEU A 80 6.54 -6.60 13.46
CA LEU A 80 6.23 -5.33 14.11
C LEU A 80 7.37 -4.32 13.98
N SER A 81 8.62 -4.80 14.08
CA SER A 81 9.79 -3.95 13.91
C SER A 81 9.91 -3.42 12.48
N GLN A 82 9.63 -4.25 11.45
CA GLN A 82 9.59 -3.79 10.06
C GLN A 82 8.49 -2.76 9.81
N VAL A 83 7.30 -2.94 10.39
CA VAL A 83 6.21 -1.96 10.29
C VAL A 83 6.64 -0.64 10.92
N ARG A 84 7.17 -0.64 12.15
CA ARG A 84 7.63 0.57 12.84
C ARG A 84 8.73 1.32 12.06
N ASN A 85 9.75 0.59 11.61
CA ASN A 85 10.84 1.15 10.82
C ASN A 85 10.33 1.72 9.49
N GLY A 86 9.43 1.00 8.84
CA GLY A 86 8.80 1.45 7.60
C GLY A 86 7.96 2.71 7.80
N CYS A 87 7.16 2.81 8.87
CA CYS A 87 6.41 4.03 9.22
C CYS A 87 7.34 5.22 9.45
N PHE A 88 8.45 5.01 10.18
CA PHE A 88 9.45 6.08 10.40
C PHE A 88 10.04 6.60 9.08
N VAL A 89 10.49 5.70 8.21
CA VAL A 89 11.08 6.08 6.90
C VAL A 89 10.02 6.75 6.02
N ARG A 90 8.80 6.19 5.97
CA ARG A 90 7.68 6.75 5.22
C ARG A 90 7.38 8.19 5.67
N GLN A 91 7.27 8.42 6.98
CA GLN A 91 7.03 9.75 7.54
C GLN A 91 8.13 10.73 7.17
N ALA A 92 9.41 10.34 7.30
CA ALA A 92 10.53 11.19 6.96
C ALA A 92 10.52 11.61 5.48
N ILE A 93 10.21 10.69 4.58
CA ILE A 93 10.17 10.95 3.13
C ILE A 93 8.93 11.76 2.75
N GLU A 94 7.74 11.32 3.15
CA GLU A 94 6.50 11.95 2.67
C GLU A 94 6.25 13.34 3.28
N CYS A 95 6.68 13.60 4.51
CA CYS A 95 6.67 14.94 5.08
C CYS A 95 7.59 15.90 4.30
N ALA A 96 8.79 15.45 3.93
CA ALA A 96 9.69 16.26 3.10
C ALA A 96 9.14 16.49 1.68
N VAL A 97 8.52 15.46 1.10
CA VAL A 97 7.86 15.52 -0.22
C VAL A 97 6.73 16.55 -0.22
N VAL A 98 5.80 16.45 0.73
CA VAL A 98 4.62 17.34 0.75
C VAL A 98 5.01 18.80 1.05
N ARG A 99 6.01 19.01 1.90
CA ARG A 99 6.58 20.34 2.15
C ARG A 99 7.15 20.96 0.86
N ARG A 100 7.87 20.17 0.06
CA ARG A 100 8.39 20.62 -1.24
C ARG A 100 7.25 20.85 -2.25
N ALA A 101 6.26 19.97 -2.30
CA ALA A 101 5.11 20.08 -3.18
C ALA A 101 4.34 21.38 -2.97
N ALA A 102 4.20 21.87 -1.73
CA ALA A 102 3.52 23.13 -1.44
C ALA A 102 4.11 24.35 -2.17
N GLY A 103 5.44 24.35 -2.39
CA GLY A 103 6.12 25.42 -3.15
C GLY A 103 6.03 25.26 -4.67
N MET A 104 5.63 24.11 -5.19
CA MET A 104 5.68 23.77 -6.61
C MET A 104 4.31 23.57 -7.25
N ILE A 105 3.30 23.30 -6.46
CA ILE A 105 1.96 22.93 -6.93
C ILE A 105 1.33 24.04 -7.79
N ASN A 106 0.69 23.64 -8.91
CA ASN A 106 -0.06 24.52 -9.81
C ASN A 106 -1.56 24.20 -9.78
N GLU A 107 -2.38 25.03 -10.44
CA GLU A 107 -3.84 24.91 -10.47
C GLU A 107 -4.31 23.57 -11.08
N GLU A 108 -3.67 23.09 -12.12
CA GLU A 108 -4.01 21.81 -12.75
C GLU A 108 -3.75 20.64 -11.79
N GLN A 109 -2.65 20.68 -11.05
CA GLN A 109 -2.30 19.66 -10.06
C GLN A 109 -3.23 19.71 -8.83
N LEU A 110 -3.65 20.90 -8.40
CA LEU A 110 -4.69 21.07 -7.37
C LEU A 110 -6.00 20.42 -7.84
N TYR A 111 -6.44 20.72 -9.07
CA TYR A 111 -7.63 20.11 -9.62
C TYR A 111 -7.54 18.57 -9.68
N GLN A 112 -6.38 18.01 -10.05
CA GLN A 112 -6.17 16.55 -10.07
C GLN A 112 -6.23 15.92 -8.67
N LEU A 113 -5.73 16.59 -7.63
CA LEU A 113 -5.86 16.14 -6.24
C LEU A 113 -7.32 16.23 -5.77
N GLU A 114 -8.01 17.29 -6.10
CA GLU A 114 -9.44 17.46 -5.77
C GLU A 114 -10.30 16.36 -6.39
N GLN A 115 -10.05 16.00 -7.67
CA GLN A 115 -10.72 14.89 -8.32
C GLN A 115 -10.44 13.55 -7.62
N ASN A 116 -9.21 13.32 -7.18
CA ASN A 116 -8.86 12.12 -6.40
C ASN A 116 -9.63 12.10 -5.06
N LEU A 117 -9.69 13.21 -4.33
CA LEU A 117 -10.45 13.31 -3.08
C LEU A 117 -11.95 13.09 -3.28
N HIS A 118 -12.50 13.58 -4.41
CA HIS A 118 -13.89 13.33 -4.78
C HIS A 118 -14.15 11.82 -5.01
N GLN A 119 -13.24 11.12 -5.70
CA GLN A 119 -13.36 9.67 -5.89
C GLN A 119 -13.21 8.91 -4.56
N GLN A 120 -12.30 9.35 -3.67
CA GLN A 120 -12.20 8.80 -2.31
C GLN A 120 -13.53 8.96 -1.56
N ARG A 121 -14.20 10.12 -1.63
CA ARG A 121 -15.53 10.33 -1.03
C ARG A 121 -16.55 9.32 -1.56
N ILE A 122 -16.60 9.12 -2.87
CA ILE A 122 -17.51 8.13 -3.49
C ILE A 122 -17.21 6.71 -2.98
N ALA A 123 -15.93 6.35 -2.86
CA ALA A 123 -15.52 5.04 -2.35
C ALA A 123 -15.93 4.85 -0.88
N VAL A 124 -15.77 5.89 -0.04
CA VAL A 124 -16.22 5.91 1.36
C VAL A 124 -17.73 5.71 1.46
N ASP A 125 -18.51 6.55 0.75
CA ASP A 125 -19.97 6.53 0.79
C ASP A 125 -20.55 5.19 0.31
N ARG A 126 -19.85 4.49 -0.58
CA ARG A 126 -20.21 3.16 -1.10
C ARG A 126 -19.59 2.01 -0.32
N GLN A 127 -18.82 2.27 0.73
CA GLN A 127 -18.10 1.26 1.52
C GLN A 127 -17.16 0.38 0.65
N GLN A 128 -16.57 0.97 -0.39
CA GLN A 128 -15.65 0.31 -1.32
C GLN A 128 -14.20 0.44 -0.81
N LEU A 129 -13.85 -0.30 0.25
CA LEU A 129 -12.54 -0.22 0.92
C LEU A 129 -11.36 -0.43 -0.02
N ASN A 130 -11.49 -1.35 -0.99
CA ASN A 130 -10.43 -1.60 -1.98
C ASN A 130 -10.17 -0.38 -2.87
N ASP A 131 -11.23 0.28 -3.33
CA ASP A 131 -11.12 1.46 -4.19
C ASP A 131 -10.55 2.63 -3.38
N PHE A 132 -11.02 2.81 -2.13
CA PHE A 132 -10.45 3.80 -1.22
C PHE A 132 -8.95 3.59 -1.02
N PHE A 133 -8.50 2.35 -0.75
CA PHE A 133 -7.10 2.02 -0.54
C PHE A 133 -6.21 2.36 -1.75
N LEU A 134 -6.71 2.11 -2.97
CA LEU A 134 -6.00 2.44 -4.21
C LEU A 134 -5.93 3.95 -4.44
N LEU A 135 -7.02 4.67 -4.17
CA LEU A 135 -7.10 6.13 -4.31
C LEU A 135 -6.24 6.86 -3.29
N ASP A 136 -6.13 6.34 -2.07
CA ASP A 136 -5.21 6.81 -1.04
C ASP A 136 -3.75 6.69 -1.51
N ASP A 137 -3.35 5.54 -2.05
CA ASP A 137 -2.01 5.36 -2.62
C ASP A 137 -1.76 6.31 -3.80
N GLU A 138 -2.75 6.52 -4.66
CA GLU A 138 -2.67 7.47 -5.78
C GLU A 138 -2.51 8.93 -5.30
N PHE A 139 -3.18 9.32 -4.21
CA PHE A 139 -3.05 10.64 -3.61
C PHE A 139 -1.59 10.91 -3.20
N HIS A 140 -0.99 9.99 -2.46
CA HIS A 140 0.42 10.09 -2.03
C HIS A 140 1.40 10.07 -3.23
N GLN A 141 1.14 9.26 -4.25
CA GLN A 141 1.94 9.24 -5.47
C GLN A 141 1.91 10.59 -6.20
N LYS A 142 0.72 11.20 -6.34
CA LYS A 142 0.57 12.52 -6.97
C LYS A 142 1.39 13.59 -6.25
N LEU A 143 1.44 13.56 -4.91
CA LEU A 143 2.27 14.49 -4.14
C LEU A 143 3.76 14.35 -4.47
N SER A 144 4.26 13.14 -4.66
CA SER A 144 5.64 12.90 -5.07
C SER A 144 5.93 13.39 -6.50
N ILE A 145 4.97 13.25 -7.40
CA ILE A 145 5.07 13.79 -8.78
C ILE A 145 5.08 15.33 -8.74
N ILE A 146 4.20 15.96 -7.97
CA ILE A 146 4.15 17.41 -7.79
C ILE A 146 5.47 17.95 -7.23
N ALA A 147 6.07 17.24 -6.30
CA ALA A 147 7.37 17.57 -5.72
C ALA A 147 8.57 17.34 -6.67
N ASP A 148 8.34 16.85 -7.90
CA ASP A 148 9.39 16.41 -8.83
C ASP A 148 10.40 15.47 -8.15
N CYS A 149 9.88 14.46 -7.45
CA CYS A 149 10.67 13.49 -6.69
C CYS A 149 10.09 12.07 -6.80
N GLN A 150 10.10 11.51 -8.00
CA GLN A 150 9.58 10.17 -8.28
C GLN A 150 10.30 9.09 -7.45
N LEU A 151 11.60 9.23 -7.23
CA LEU A 151 12.40 8.31 -6.42
C LEU A 151 11.86 8.18 -4.98
N ALA A 152 11.28 9.27 -4.43
CA ALA A 152 10.65 9.22 -3.11
C ALA A 152 9.49 8.21 -3.09
N TRP A 153 8.60 8.26 -4.09
CA TRP A 153 7.50 7.31 -4.22
C TRP A 153 7.99 5.87 -4.41
N GLU A 154 8.96 5.66 -5.31
CA GLU A 154 9.53 4.32 -5.55
C GLU A 154 10.14 3.73 -4.26
N THR A 155 10.81 4.57 -3.46
CA THR A 155 11.36 4.17 -2.16
C THR A 155 10.25 3.79 -1.18
N VAL A 156 9.22 4.63 -1.06
CA VAL A 156 8.05 4.38 -0.20
C VAL A 156 7.33 3.09 -0.63
N GLU A 157 7.09 2.88 -1.92
CA GLU A 157 6.45 1.66 -2.43
C GLU A 157 7.23 0.38 -2.06
N ASN A 158 8.55 0.43 -2.10
CA ASN A 158 9.39 -0.73 -1.75
C ASN A 158 9.30 -1.09 -0.26
N ILE A 159 9.15 -0.12 0.64
CA ILE A 159 9.05 -0.36 2.08
C ILE A 159 7.62 -0.64 2.56
N LYS A 160 6.60 -0.33 1.75
CA LYS A 160 5.18 -0.44 2.13
C LYS A 160 4.68 -1.88 2.26
N ALA A 161 5.42 -2.90 1.85
CA ALA A 161 4.93 -4.28 1.83
C ALA A 161 4.40 -4.78 3.20
N ALA A 162 5.12 -4.49 4.29
CA ALA A 162 4.67 -4.81 5.65
C ALA A 162 3.57 -3.87 6.13
N ILE A 163 3.72 -2.57 5.86
CA ILE A 163 2.81 -1.51 6.27
C ILE A 163 1.43 -1.70 5.63
N ASN A 164 1.37 -1.99 4.33
CA ASN A 164 0.12 -2.09 3.58
C ASN A 164 -0.81 -3.18 4.08
N ARG A 165 -0.27 -4.29 4.61
CA ARG A 165 -1.10 -5.32 5.25
C ARG A 165 -1.79 -4.78 6.51
N VAL A 166 -1.06 -4.04 7.34
CA VAL A 166 -1.62 -3.41 8.55
C VAL A 166 -2.61 -2.32 8.17
N ARG A 167 -2.28 -1.45 7.20
CA ARG A 167 -3.19 -0.41 6.69
C ARG A 167 -4.50 -1.01 6.22
N TYR A 168 -4.44 -2.07 5.39
CA TYR A 168 -5.65 -2.70 4.86
C TYR A 168 -6.52 -3.29 5.98
N MET A 169 -5.91 -4.01 6.93
CA MET A 169 -6.64 -4.55 8.08
C MET A 169 -7.22 -3.46 8.99
N SER A 170 -6.52 -2.32 9.14
CA SER A 170 -7.00 -1.22 9.98
C SER A 170 -8.24 -0.52 9.42
N LEU A 171 -8.39 -0.44 8.10
CA LEU A 171 -9.54 0.20 7.45
C LEU A 171 -10.88 -0.43 7.79
N ASP A 172 -10.88 -1.73 8.10
CA ASP A 172 -12.12 -2.47 8.37
C ASP A 172 -12.57 -2.33 9.84
N HIS A 173 -11.64 -2.07 10.78
CA HIS A 173 -11.95 -2.18 12.21
C HIS A 173 -11.44 -1.05 13.11
N VAL A 174 -10.34 -0.40 12.77
CA VAL A 174 -9.63 0.53 13.67
C VAL A 174 -9.60 1.95 13.16
N THR A 175 -9.29 2.13 11.87
CA THR A 175 -9.09 3.44 11.25
C THR A 175 -10.18 3.70 10.22
N SER A 176 -11.11 4.62 10.53
CA SER A 176 -12.22 4.86 9.60
C SER A 176 -11.75 5.56 8.32
N PRO A 177 -12.19 5.09 7.14
CA PRO A 177 -11.90 5.75 5.86
C PRO A 177 -12.34 7.22 5.83
N GLU A 178 -13.44 7.56 6.54
CA GLU A 178 -13.92 8.95 6.69
C GLU A 178 -12.91 9.83 7.43
N MET A 179 -12.23 9.28 8.44
CA MET A 179 -11.19 10.02 9.17
C MET A 179 -9.98 10.27 8.28
N LEU A 180 -9.52 9.27 7.55
CA LEU A 180 -8.40 9.42 6.61
C LEU A 180 -8.72 10.41 5.50
N LEU A 181 -9.92 10.34 4.93
CA LEU A 181 -10.36 11.29 3.92
C LEU A 181 -10.38 12.73 4.46
N ARG A 182 -10.83 12.95 5.69
CA ARG A 182 -10.77 14.27 6.34
C ARG A 182 -9.33 14.75 6.48
N GLN A 183 -8.41 13.90 6.89
CA GLN A 183 -6.97 14.24 6.98
C GLN A 183 -6.39 14.56 5.60
N HIS A 184 -6.79 13.86 4.54
CA HIS A 184 -6.40 14.22 3.17
C HIS A 184 -6.93 15.60 2.75
N HIS A 185 -8.16 15.96 3.15
CA HIS A 185 -8.67 17.32 2.92
C HIS A 185 -7.89 18.39 3.69
N GLU A 186 -7.40 18.10 4.90
CA GLU A 186 -6.52 19.01 5.65
C GLU A 186 -5.18 19.23 4.93
N ILE A 187 -4.58 18.15 4.40
CA ILE A 187 -3.37 18.21 3.57
C ILE A 187 -3.64 19.06 2.31
N PHE A 188 -4.73 18.79 1.60
CA PHE A 188 -5.12 19.52 0.39
C PHE A 188 -5.32 21.01 0.68
N THR A 189 -6.06 21.36 1.73
CA THR A 189 -6.31 22.77 2.12
C THR A 189 -5.02 23.52 2.44
N ALA A 190 -4.03 22.86 3.04
CA ALA A 190 -2.73 23.46 3.29
C ALA A 190 -1.90 23.64 1.99
N LEU A 191 -2.04 22.71 1.03
CA LEU A 191 -1.44 22.83 -0.31
C LEU A 191 -2.04 24.00 -1.11
N GLU A 192 -3.38 24.19 -1.09
CA GLU A 192 -4.04 25.34 -1.72
C GLU A 192 -3.47 26.66 -1.21
N LYS A 193 -3.19 26.75 0.10
CA LYS A 193 -2.59 27.94 0.73
C LYS A 193 -1.08 28.03 0.53
N ARG A 194 -0.45 26.99 -0.06
CA ARG A 194 1.02 26.87 -0.20
C ARG A 194 1.75 26.95 1.14
N ASP A 195 1.09 26.54 2.22
CA ASP A 195 1.65 26.57 3.58
C ASP A 195 2.44 25.29 3.84
N ALA A 196 3.77 25.40 3.68
CA ALA A 196 4.69 24.27 3.81
C ALA A 196 4.77 23.69 5.23
N GLU A 197 4.52 24.50 6.27
CA GLU A 197 4.55 24.01 7.65
C GLU A 197 3.23 23.32 8.01
N ALA A 198 2.11 23.90 7.61
CA ALA A 198 0.80 23.31 7.86
C ALA A 198 0.63 21.98 7.13
N VAL A 199 1.08 21.88 5.87
CA VAL A 199 0.95 20.64 5.09
C VAL A 199 1.86 19.52 5.63
N GLU A 200 3.08 19.84 6.08
CA GLU A 200 3.98 18.86 6.72
C GLU A 200 3.36 18.33 8.02
N LYS A 201 2.80 19.22 8.84
CA LYS A 201 2.10 18.83 10.07
C LYS A 201 0.89 17.95 9.80
N ALA A 202 0.05 18.30 8.84
CA ALA A 202 -1.12 17.52 8.45
C ALA A 202 -0.71 16.12 7.96
N MET A 203 0.31 16.03 7.10
CA MET A 203 0.87 14.76 6.63
C MET A 203 1.43 13.91 7.78
N SER A 204 2.16 14.52 8.72
CA SER A 204 2.71 13.82 9.88
C SER A 204 1.60 13.19 10.75
N ILE A 205 0.50 13.90 10.98
CA ILE A 205 -0.66 13.40 11.73
C ILE A 205 -1.28 12.22 10.98
N HIS A 206 -1.53 12.38 9.68
CA HIS A 206 -2.09 11.34 8.83
C HIS A 206 -1.25 10.05 8.84
N LEU A 207 0.06 10.15 8.70
CA LEU A 207 0.95 8.99 8.66
C LEU A 207 1.12 8.29 10.01
N HIS A 208 0.79 8.97 11.11
CA HIS A 208 0.92 8.41 12.47
C HIS A 208 -0.16 7.36 12.79
N GLU A 209 -1.32 7.40 12.14
CA GLU A 209 -2.46 6.50 12.38
C GLU A 209 -2.09 5.02 12.36
N ILE A 210 -1.19 4.61 11.46
CA ILE A 210 -0.74 3.21 11.35
C ILE A 210 0.05 2.80 12.60
N SER A 211 0.85 3.70 13.13
CA SER A 211 1.66 3.43 14.33
C SER A 211 0.80 3.20 15.57
N GLU A 212 -0.37 3.81 15.63
CA GLU A 212 -1.34 3.60 16.70
C GLU A 212 -2.15 2.32 16.48
N SER A 213 -2.63 2.09 15.25
CA SER A 213 -3.49 0.96 14.93
C SER A 213 -2.78 -0.40 14.96
N VAL A 214 -1.47 -0.45 14.68
CA VAL A 214 -0.72 -1.72 14.53
C VAL A 214 -0.78 -2.61 15.78
N LEU A 215 -0.80 -2.04 16.97
CA LEU A 215 -0.86 -2.81 18.22
C LEU A 215 -2.22 -3.49 18.42
N LEU A 216 -3.31 -2.80 18.07
CA LEU A 216 -4.66 -3.34 18.12
C LEU A 216 -4.83 -4.47 17.09
N ILE A 217 -4.40 -4.24 15.86
CA ILE A 217 -4.41 -5.26 14.80
C ILE A 217 -3.63 -6.51 15.21
N ARG A 218 -2.45 -6.34 15.85
CA ARG A 218 -1.65 -7.46 16.37
C ARG A 218 -2.38 -8.23 17.46
N GLN A 219 -3.10 -7.56 18.36
CA GLN A 219 -3.84 -8.25 19.43
C GLN A 219 -4.94 -9.16 18.88
N GLU A 220 -5.64 -8.72 17.84
CA GLU A 220 -6.70 -9.48 17.18
C GLU A 220 -6.18 -10.60 16.26
N ASN A 221 -4.97 -10.44 15.72
CA ASN A 221 -4.40 -11.32 14.69
C ASN A 221 -3.00 -11.84 15.07
N ARG A 222 -2.82 -12.35 16.31
CA ARG A 222 -1.51 -12.76 16.85
C ARG A 222 -0.74 -13.72 15.96
N ASP A 223 -1.42 -14.70 15.36
CA ASP A 223 -0.82 -15.74 14.51
C ASP A 223 -0.26 -15.19 13.19
N TRP A 224 -0.69 -14.01 12.77
CA TRP A 224 -0.25 -13.34 11.55
C TRP A 224 1.04 -12.54 11.74
N PHE A 225 1.42 -12.29 13.00
CA PHE A 225 2.65 -11.57 13.33
C PHE A 225 3.79 -12.55 13.69
N SER A 226 5.02 -12.15 13.36
CA SER A 226 6.20 -12.88 13.81
C SER A 226 6.41 -12.71 15.33
N GLU A 227 6.90 -13.77 15.96
CA GLU A 227 7.52 -13.64 17.28
C GLU A 227 8.81 -12.82 17.08
N GLU A 228 8.97 -11.75 17.83
CA GLU A 228 10.18 -10.94 17.85
C GLU A 228 11.22 -11.57 18.79
#